data_d485c2e00b206ddf803ed499b20ed818
#
_entry.id   d485c2e00b206ddf803ed499b20ed818
#
_cell.length_a   1.000
_cell.length_b   1.000
_cell.length_c   1.000
_cell.angle_alpha   90.00
_cell.angle_beta   90.00
_cell.angle_gamma   90.00
#
_symmetry.space_group_name_H-M   'P 1'
#
loop_
_entity.id
_entity.type
_entity.pdbx_description
1 polymer ?
#
loop_
_entity_poly.entity_id
_entity_poly.type
_entity_poly.pdbx_seq_one_letter_code
_entity_poly.pdbx_strand_id
1 'polypeptide(L)'
;TGIENYTADCLELPEPENLHDLASARTLSIRQCIGQFFSAFPMEKIVEGLALVEIKAPLNLNAEARLLLVWIESALNDCSDRVECSELKTEFICEKIDQGAAPCISFTYDCESFVECSLDLQGGVAQISARIGGDTHSMTAAIRLLEPQEALAEALFFG
;
A
#
# COMPACT_ATOMS: atom_id res chain seq x y z
N THR A 1 3.74 -2.81 21.20
CA THR A 1 4.98 -3.58 21.52
C THR A 1 5.16 -4.87 20.72
N GLY A 2 4.22 -5.36 19.96
CA GLY A 2 4.35 -6.65 19.28
C GLY A 2 4.91 -6.63 17.86
N ILE A 3 4.67 -5.57 17.10
CA ILE A 3 4.85 -5.61 15.64
C ILE A 3 6.21 -5.10 15.17
N GLU A 4 6.90 -4.23 15.94
CA GLU A 4 8.26 -3.80 15.57
C GLU A 4 9.28 -4.93 15.72
N ASN A 5 9.10 -5.78 16.71
CA ASN A 5 9.93 -6.98 16.89
C ASN A 5 9.53 -8.10 15.92
N TYR A 6 8.31 -8.07 15.41
CA TYR A 6 7.75 -9.10 14.56
C TYR A 6 8.54 -9.29 13.25
N THR A 7 8.96 -8.22 12.58
CA THR A 7 9.76 -8.32 11.36
C THR A 7 11.20 -8.78 11.62
N ALA A 8 11.78 -8.44 12.77
CA ALA A 8 13.09 -8.93 13.17
C ALA A 8 13.03 -10.40 13.63
N ASP A 9 12.01 -10.74 14.44
CA ASP A 9 11.79 -12.09 14.94
C ASP A 9 11.37 -13.07 13.82
N CYS A 10 10.72 -12.58 12.76
CA CYS A 10 10.34 -13.37 11.60
C CYS A 10 11.54 -13.92 10.80
N LEU A 11 12.66 -13.20 10.79
CA LEU A 11 13.88 -13.65 10.11
C LEU A 11 14.57 -14.82 10.83
N GLU A 12 14.26 -15.05 12.10
CA GLU A 12 14.79 -16.14 12.91
C GLU A 12 13.88 -17.39 12.94
N LEU A 13 12.68 -17.32 12.34
CA LEU A 13 11.73 -18.43 12.30
C LEU A 13 12.03 -19.40 11.14
N PRO A 14 11.68 -20.70 11.28
CA PRO A 14 12.02 -21.72 10.29
C PRO A 14 11.40 -21.49 8.89
N GLU A 15 10.35 -20.69 8.79
CA GLU A 15 9.66 -20.36 7.54
C GLU A 15 9.21 -18.90 7.52
N PRO A 16 10.17 -17.95 7.33
CA PRO A 16 9.86 -16.51 7.34
C PRO A 16 8.88 -16.10 6.22
N GLU A 17 8.81 -16.87 5.14
CA GLU A 17 7.91 -16.64 4.01
C GLU A 17 6.43 -16.67 4.42
N ASN A 18 6.03 -17.59 5.28
CA ASN A 18 4.65 -17.72 5.77
C ASN A 18 4.19 -16.52 6.62
N LEU A 19 5.11 -15.77 7.19
CA LEU A 19 4.80 -14.59 8.00
C LEU A 19 4.68 -13.33 7.14
N HIS A 20 5.39 -13.26 6.03
CA HIS A 20 5.15 -12.26 4.99
C HIS A 20 3.72 -12.40 4.45
N ASP A 21 3.25 -13.62 4.25
CA ASP A 21 1.89 -13.91 3.78
C ASP A 21 0.83 -13.45 4.79
N LEU A 22 1.07 -13.62 6.10
CA LEU A 22 0.14 -13.19 7.14
C LEU A 22 -0.04 -11.66 7.17
N ALA A 23 1.04 -10.89 7.17
CA ALA A 23 0.97 -9.44 7.16
C ALA A 23 0.44 -8.91 5.81
N SER A 24 0.74 -9.60 4.72
CA SER A 24 0.17 -9.35 3.41
C SER A 24 -1.35 -9.59 3.39
N ALA A 25 -1.83 -10.68 3.99
CA ALA A 25 -3.26 -10.95 4.12
C ALA A 25 -4.00 -9.88 4.94
N ARG A 26 -3.39 -9.36 6.02
CA ARG A 26 -3.99 -8.28 6.84
C ARG A 26 -4.29 -7.01 6.03
N THR A 27 -3.49 -6.69 5.02
CA THR A 27 -3.65 -5.50 4.18
C THR A 27 -4.43 -5.74 2.88
N LEU A 28 -5.03 -6.92 2.71
CA LEU A 28 -5.66 -7.33 1.46
C LEU A 28 -6.70 -6.34 0.94
N SER A 29 -7.63 -5.88 1.80
CA SER A 29 -8.67 -4.94 1.39
C SER A 29 -8.11 -3.57 0.96
N ILE A 30 -7.02 -3.13 1.59
CA ILE A 30 -6.32 -1.89 1.22
C ILE A 30 -5.67 -2.05 -0.16
N ARG A 31 -4.99 -3.18 -0.41
CA ARG A 31 -4.39 -3.49 -1.72
C ARG A 31 -5.45 -3.58 -2.82
N GLN A 32 -6.58 -4.22 -2.54
CA GLN A 32 -7.72 -4.30 -3.47
C GLN A 32 -8.29 -2.91 -3.78
N CYS A 33 -8.44 -2.05 -2.77
CA CYS A 33 -8.90 -0.68 -2.95
C CYS A 33 -7.98 0.13 -3.88
N ILE A 34 -6.67 0.08 -3.63
CA ILE A 34 -5.65 0.75 -4.46
C ILE A 34 -5.65 0.19 -5.89
N GLY A 35 -5.65 -1.14 -6.04
CA GLY A 35 -5.68 -1.81 -7.33
C GLY A 35 -6.94 -1.48 -8.14
N GLN A 36 -8.10 -1.46 -7.49
CA GLN A 36 -9.36 -1.09 -8.11
C GLN A 36 -9.34 0.36 -8.60
N PHE A 37 -8.81 1.29 -7.81
CA PHE A 37 -8.69 2.68 -8.23
C PHE A 37 -7.80 2.81 -9.47
N PHE A 38 -6.59 2.24 -9.44
CA PHE A 38 -5.67 2.35 -10.56
C PHE A 38 -6.09 1.56 -11.79
N SER A 39 -6.94 0.54 -11.66
CA SER A 39 -7.47 -0.21 -12.82
C SER A 39 -8.31 0.63 -13.79
N ALA A 40 -8.77 1.80 -13.35
CA ALA A 40 -9.51 2.75 -14.20
C ALA A 40 -8.59 3.56 -15.14
N PHE A 41 -7.27 3.47 -15.00
CA PHE A 41 -6.30 4.26 -15.75
C PHE A 41 -5.38 3.38 -16.60
N PRO A 42 -4.93 3.88 -17.77
CA PRO A 42 -3.86 3.22 -18.53
C PRO A 42 -2.58 3.14 -17.70
N MET A 43 -1.81 2.04 -17.86
CA MET A 43 -0.57 1.81 -17.10
C MET A 43 0.44 2.95 -17.27
N GLU A 44 0.54 3.53 -18.45
CA GLU A 44 1.41 4.66 -18.77
C GLU A 44 1.11 5.86 -17.86
N LYS A 45 -0.18 6.13 -17.59
CA LYS A 45 -0.61 7.23 -16.72
C LYS A 45 -0.31 6.98 -15.24
N ILE A 46 -0.14 5.71 -14.86
CA ILE A 46 0.19 5.32 -13.48
C ILE A 46 1.68 5.51 -13.20
N VAL A 47 2.55 5.18 -14.17
CA VAL A 47 4.00 5.14 -13.96
C VAL A 47 4.74 6.36 -14.50
N GLU A 48 4.22 7.02 -15.53
CA GLU A 48 4.90 8.16 -16.17
C GLU A 48 4.97 9.37 -15.23
N GLY A 49 6.20 9.83 -14.96
CA GLY A 49 6.45 10.98 -14.09
C GLY A 49 6.18 10.73 -12.60
N LEU A 50 5.99 9.48 -12.18
CA LEU A 50 5.83 9.15 -10.76
C LEU A 50 7.17 9.36 -10.03
N ALA A 51 7.22 10.37 -9.15
CA ALA A 51 8.43 10.79 -8.45
C ALA A 51 8.55 10.20 -7.05
N LEU A 52 7.43 10.10 -6.32
CA LEU A 52 7.42 9.68 -4.92
C LEU A 52 6.18 8.86 -4.59
N VAL A 53 6.38 7.75 -3.88
CA VAL A 53 5.33 7.02 -3.16
C VAL A 53 5.65 7.07 -1.67
N GLU A 54 4.74 7.61 -0.89
CA GLU A 54 4.92 7.79 0.54
C GLU A 54 3.77 7.13 1.31
N ILE A 55 4.10 6.36 2.35
CA ILE A 55 3.13 5.86 3.32
C ILE A 55 3.42 6.47 4.68
N LYS A 56 2.42 7.17 5.23
CA LYS A 56 2.45 7.71 6.59
C LYS A 56 1.60 6.83 7.49
N ALA A 57 2.21 6.24 8.51
CA ALA A 57 1.52 5.33 9.41
C ALA A 57 2.01 5.46 10.86
N PRO A 58 1.14 5.28 11.86
CA PRO A 58 1.56 5.24 13.25
C PRO A 58 2.40 3.99 13.53
N LEU A 59 3.20 4.05 14.60
CA LEU A 59 4.20 3.04 14.92
C LEU A 59 3.66 1.61 15.00
N ASN A 60 2.45 1.44 15.52
CA ASN A 60 1.78 0.14 15.64
C ASN A 60 1.37 -0.49 14.31
N LEU A 61 1.44 0.26 13.20
CA LEU A 61 1.16 -0.21 11.84
C LEU A 61 2.40 -0.19 10.94
N ASN A 62 3.58 -0.01 11.51
CA ASN A 62 4.82 0.15 10.74
C ASN A 62 5.17 -1.09 9.88
N ALA A 63 4.90 -2.29 10.39
CA ALA A 63 5.16 -3.53 9.65
C ALA A 63 4.23 -3.64 8.41
N GLU A 64 2.93 -3.42 8.61
CA GLU A 64 1.93 -3.41 7.54
C GLU A 64 2.23 -2.34 6.50
N ALA A 65 2.59 -1.13 6.94
CA ALA A 65 2.94 -0.03 6.06
C ALA A 65 4.16 -0.35 5.17
N ARG A 66 5.22 -0.94 5.75
CA ARG A 66 6.41 -1.35 5.00
C ARG A 66 6.10 -2.45 3.98
N LEU A 67 5.34 -3.46 4.36
CA LEU A 67 4.95 -4.54 3.44
C LEU A 67 4.04 -4.04 2.33
N LEU A 68 3.13 -3.12 2.66
CA LEU A 68 2.30 -2.47 1.66
C LEU A 68 3.14 -1.65 0.68
N LEU A 69 4.17 -0.93 1.16
CA LEU A 69 5.09 -0.18 0.31
C LEU A 69 5.87 -1.09 -0.64
N VAL A 70 6.39 -2.22 -0.14
CA VAL A 70 7.09 -3.24 -0.96
C VAL A 70 6.14 -3.81 -2.03
N TRP A 71 4.89 -4.08 -1.68
CA TRP A 71 3.90 -4.55 -2.65
C TRP A 71 3.60 -3.49 -3.72
N ILE A 72 3.44 -2.22 -3.34
CA ILE A 72 3.23 -1.12 -4.29
C ILE A 72 4.43 -0.99 -5.23
N GLU A 73 5.65 -1.02 -4.70
CA GLU A 73 6.88 -0.95 -5.49
C GLU A 73 6.96 -2.08 -6.51
N SER A 74 6.68 -3.33 -6.09
CA SER A 74 6.65 -4.48 -7.00
C SER A 74 5.59 -4.32 -8.09
N ALA A 75 4.38 -3.90 -7.74
CA ALA A 75 3.30 -3.71 -8.71
C ALA A 75 3.60 -2.59 -9.72
N LEU A 76 4.24 -1.50 -9.29
CA LEU A 76 4.65 -0.40 -10.16
C LEU A 76 5.79 -0.79 -11.09
N ASN A 77 6.76 -1.58 -10.62
CA ASN A 77 7.82 -2.12 -11.45
C ASN A 77 7.24 -3.05 -12.54
N ASP A 78 6.32 -3.93 -12.19
CA ASP A 78 5.62 -4.79 -13.15
C ASP A 78 4.85 -3.97 -14.21
N CYS A 79 4.22 -2.86 -13.81
CA CYS A 79 3.56 -1.94 -14.75
C CYS A 79 4.58 -1.25 -15.67
N SER A 80 5.69 -0.77 -15.12
CA SER A 80 6.76 -0.10 -15.88
C SER A 80 7.38 -1.02 -16.92
N ASP A 81 7.64 -2.27 -16.57
CA ASP A 81 8.17 -3.28 -17.48
C ASP A 81 7.22 -3.58 -18.65
N ARG A 82 5.91 -3.61 -18.39
CA ARG A 82 4.90 -3.88 -19.42
C ARG A 82 4.72 -2.74 -20.41
N VAL A 83 4.92 -1.50 -19.99
CA VAL A 83 4.80 -0.33 -20.89
C VAL A 83 6.12 0.06 -21.54
N GLU A 84 7.19 -0.75 -21.36
CA GLU A 84 8.54 -0.47 -21.87
C GLU A 84 9.02 0.94 -21.47
N CYS A 85 8.54 1.41 -20.30
CA CYS A 85 8.95 2.68 -19.76
C CYS A 85 10.41 2.59 -19.29
N SER A 86 11.16 3.65 -19.46
CA SER A 86 12.51 3.74 -18.89
C SER A 86 12.43 3.54 -17.38
N GLU A 87 13.46 2.92 -16.81
CA GLU A 87 13.61 2.59 -15.38
C GLU A 87 12.90 3.56 -14.45
N LEU A 88 12.04 3.02 -13.58
CA LEU A 88 11.24 3.80 -12.63
C LEU A 88 12.19 4.55 -11.68
N LYS A 89 12.21 5.87 -11.73
CA LYS A 89 13.01 6.72 -10.84
C LYS A 89 12.21 7.21 -9.64
N THR A 90 11.32 6.37 -9.15
CA THR A 90 10.41 6.69 -8.05
C THR A 90 11.11 6.46 -6.71
N GLU A 91 10.99 7.41 -5.80
CA GLU A 91 11.39 7.24 -4.41
C GLU A 91 10.26 6.60 -3.60
N PHE A 92 10.59 5.67 -2.69
CA PHE A 92 9.63 4.99 -1.83
C PHE A 92 9.95 5.26 -0.37
N ILE A 93 9.03 5.89 0.35
CA ILE A 93 9.24 6.33 1.74
C ILE A 93 8.13 5.80 2.65
N CYS A 94 8.53 5.34 3.84
CA CYS A 94 7.60 5.04 4.93
C CYS A 94 7.92 5.96 6.11
N GLU A 95 6.99 6.87 6.42
CA GLU A 95 7.13 7.86 7.49
C GLU A 95 6.27 7.48 8.70
N LYS A 96 6.83 7.66 9.88
CA LYS A 96 6.10 7.47 11.15
C LYS A 96 5.34 8.74 11.51
N ILE A 97 4.07 8.57 11.89
CA ILE A 97 3.21 9.65 12.39
C ILE A 97 2.75 9.35 13.81
N ASP A 98 2.12 10.32 14.45
CA ASP A 98 1.60 10.22 15.81
C ASP A 98 0.54 9.10 15.93
N GLN A 99 0.50 8.48 17.11
CA GLN A 99 -0.54 7.51 17.47
C GLN A 99 -1.92 8.19 17.43
N GLY A 100 -2.85 7.56 16.72
CA GLY A 100 -4.20 8.09 16.54
C GLY A 100 -4.40 8.94 15.28
N ALA A 101 -3.31 9.32 14.58
CA ALA A 101 -3.44 9.92 13.25
C ALA A 101 -3.83 8.86 12.20
N ALA A 102 -4.65 9.26 11.23
CA ALA A 102 -5.08 8.37 10.17
C ALA A 102 -3.91 8.06 9.22
N PRO A 103 -3.66 6.78 8.89
CA PRO A 103 -2.68 6.42 7.87
C PRO A 103 -3.05 7.01 6.51
N CYS A 104 -2.04 7.36 5.73
CA CYS A 104 -2.21 7.92 4.40
C CYS A 104 -1.19 7.32 3.43
N ILE A 105 -1.61 7.09 2.20
CA ILE A 105 -0.74 6.65 1.10
C ILE A 105 -0.82 7.70 0.02
N SER A 106 0.31 8.26 -0.40
CA SER A 106 0.35 9.28 -1.44
C SER A 106 1.29 8.90 -2.58
N PHE A 107 0.87 9.26 -3.78
CA PHE A 107 1.62 9.13 -5.03
C PHE A 107 1.77 10.53 -5.61
N THR A 108 2.99 11.00 -5.72
CA THR A 108 3.32 12.35 -6.22
C THR A 108 4.05 12.22 -7.55
N TYR A 109 3.62 13.01 -8.52
CA TYR A 109 4.16 13.01 -9.87
C TYR A 109 4.96 14.30 -10.13
N ASP A 110 5.84 14.30 -11.12
CA ASP A 110 6.62 15.46 -11.55
C ASP A 110 5.77 16.62 -12.10
N CYS A 111 4.51 16.34 -12.42
CA CYS A 111 3.49 17.31 -12.84
C CYS A 111 2.51 17.61 -11.70
N GLU A 112 1.42 18.32 -11.99
CA GLU A 112 0.36 18.60 -11.02
C GLU A 112 -0.52 17.38 -10.66
N SER A 113 -0.18 16.18 -11.17
CA SER A 113 -0.89 14.95 -10.85
C SER A 113 -0.52 14.45 -9.46
N PHE A 114 -1.49 13.89 -8.77
CA PHE A 114 -1.30 13.24 -7.47
C PHE A 114 -2.40 12.19 -7.23
N VAL A 115 -2.13 11.25 -6.35
CA VAL A 115 -3.14 10.37 -5.75
C VAL A 115 -2.90 10.33 -4.25
N GLU A 116 -3.96 10.53 -3.47
CA GLU A 116 -3.91 10.46 -2.01
C GLU A 116 -5.01 9.52 -1.51
N CYS A 117 -4.62 8.54 -0.70
CA CYS A 117 -5.51 7.57 -0.09
C CYS A 117 -5.45 7.71 1.43
N SER A 118 -6.51 8.21 2.02
CA SER A 118 -6.68 8.32 3.48
C SER A 118 -7.41 7.09 4.01
N LEU A 119 -6.90 6.49 5.10
CA LEU A 119 -7.41 5.25 5.66
C LEU A 119 -8.03 5.50 7.06
N ASP A 120 -9.35 5.47 7.15
CA ASP A 120 -10.05 5.39 8.43
C ASP A 120 -10.24 3.91 8.81
N LEU A 121 -9.29 3.36 9.54
CA LEU A 121 -9.31 1.95 9.95
C LEU A 121 -10.36 1.65 11.01
N GLN A 122 -10.78 2.63 11.82
CA GLN A 122 -11.84 2.47 12.80
C GLN A 122 -13.22 2.54 12.16
N GLY A 123 -13.41 3.49 11.25
CA GLY A 123 -14.63 3.60 10.46
C GLY A 123 -14.72 2.58 9.32
N GLY A 124 -13.63 1.88 9.02
CA GLY A 124 -13.59 0.86 7.98
C GLY A 124 -13.71 1.44 6.56
N VAL A 125 -13.17 2.63 6.31
CA VAL A 125 -13.31 3.35 5.04
C VAL A 125 -11.97 3.86 4.54
N ALA A 126 -11.70 3.65 3.25
CA ALA A 126 -10.66 4.34 2.50
C ALA A 126 -11.30 5.42 1.61
N GLN A 127 -10.68 6.58 1.57
CA GLN A 127 -11.05 7.66 0.67
C GLN A 127 -9.85 7.98 -0.23
N ILE A 128 -10.04 7.85 -1.53
CA ILE A 128 -9.04 8.22 -2.53
C ILE A 128 -9.49 9.51 -3.21
N SER A 129 -8.58 10.48 -3.26
CA SER A 129 -8.69 11.69 -4.07
C SER A 129 -7.47 11.80 -4.97
N ALA A 130 -7.69 12.16 -6.23
CA ALA A 130 -6.63 12.19 -7.22
C ALA A 130 -6.86 13.27 -8.26
N ARG A 131 -5.75 13.77 -8.83
CA ARG A 131 -5.72 14.50 -10.09
C ARG A 131 -4.80 13.75 -11.04
N ILE A 132 -5.32 13.26 -12.15
CA ILE A 132 -4.56 12.51 -13.15
C ILE A 132 -4.92 13.07 -14.53
N GLY A 133 -3.90 13.53 -15.28
CA GLY A 133 -4.10 14.08 -16.62
C GLY A 133 -4.95 15.34 -16.66
N GLY A 134 -5.03 16.08 -15.56
CA GLY A 134 -5.84 17.29 -15.42
C GLY A 134 -7.24 17.07 -14.85
N ASP A 135 -7.73 15.83 -14.85
CA ASP A 135 -9.05 15.47 -14.32
C ASP A 135 -8.98 15.07 -12.83
N THR A 136 -10.02 15.45 -12.09
CA THR A 136 -10.16 15.10 -10.67
C THR A 136 -10.98 13.82 -10.52
N HIS A 137 -10.48 12.89 -9.73
CA HIS A 137 -11.11 11.61 -9.45
C HIS A 137 -11.25 11.40 -7.95
N SER A 138 -12.31 10.69 -7.54
CA SER A 138 -12.49 10.28 -6.16
C SER A 138 -13.10 8.89 -6.08
N MET A 139 -12.72 8.13 -5.07
CA MET A 139 -13.30 6.83 -4.76
C MET A 139 -13.40 6.65 -3.25
N THR A 140 -14.48 6.04 -2.80
CA THR A 140 -14.64 5.60 -1.41
C THR A 140 -14.87 4.09 -1.41
N ALA A 141 -14.13 3.37 -0.58
CA ALA A 141 -14.24 1.92 -0.47
C ALA A 141 -14.27 1.47 0.99
N ALA A 142 -14.98 0.39 1.25
CA ALA A 142 -14.89 -0.29 2.54
C ALA A 142 -13.55 -1.02 2.64
N ILE A 143 -12.86 -0.85 3.77
CA ILE A 143 -11.61 -1.53 4.07
C ILE A 143 -11.65 -2.09 5.49
N ARG A 144 -10.85 -3.09 5.75
CA ARG A 144 -10.53 -3.53 7.11
C ARG A 144 -9.12 -4.10 7.19
N LEU A 145 -8.51 -3.93 8.32
CA LEU A 145 -7.28 -4.62 8.66
C LEU A 145 -7.68 -5.94 9.32
N LEU A 146 -7.35 -7.08 8.72
CA LEU A 146 -7.70 -8.38 9.28
C LEU A 146 -7.02 -8.58 10.64
N GLU A 147 -7.77 -9.15 11.60
CA GLU A 147 -7.18 -9.62 12.84
C GLU A 147 -6.21 -10.78 12.56
N PRO A 148 -5.18 -11.01 13.41
CA PRO A 148 -4.16 -12.03 13.14
C PRO A 148 -4.72 -13.44 12.85
N GLN A 149 -5.79 -13.83 13.54
CA GLN A 149 -6.44 -15.14 13.34
C GLN A 149 -7.18 -15.24 12.01
N GLU A 150 -7.84 -14.14 11.58
CA GLU A 150 -8.51 -14.05 10.28
C GLU A 150 -7.48 -14.04 9.14
N ALA A 151 -6.38 -13.31 9.32
CA ALA A 151 -5.29 -13.25 8.37
C ALA A 151 -4.60 -14.62 8.20
N LEU A 152 -4.45 -15.36 9.28
CA LEU A 152 -3.92 -16.74 9.23
C LEU A 152 -4.83 -17.66 8.42
N ALA A 153 -6.14 -17.57 8.63
CA ALA A 153 -7.10 -18.36 7.86
C ALA A 153 -7.06 -18.00 6.36
N GLU A 154 -6.98 -16.71 6.04
CA GLU A 154 -6.85 -16.23 4.67
C GLU A 154 -5.57 -16.74 4.00
N ALA A 155 -4.42 -16.63 4.67
CA ALA A 155 -3.14 -17.08 4.16
C ALA A 155 -3.08 -18.62 3.94
N LEU A 156 -3.72 -19.41 4.83
CA LEU A 156 -3.70 -20.86 4.74
C LEU A 156 -4.66 -21.44 3.70
N PHE A 157 -5.79 -20.80 3.44
CA PHE A 157 -6.85 -21.36 2.61
C PHE A 157 -7.01 -20.66 1.25
N PHE A 158 -6.48 -19.46 1.09
CA PHE A 158 -6.67 -18.61 -0.09
C PHE A 158 -5.36 -17.96 -0.59
N GLY A 159 -4.24 -18.18 0.09
CA GLY A 159 -2.92 -17.69 -0.30
C GLY A 159 -2.24 -18.50 -1.41
#